data_5bbb575fb701ca1783375c718e8a159b
#
_entry.id   5bbb575fb701ca1783375c718e8a159b
#
_cell.length_a   1.000
_cell.length_b   1.000
_cell.length_c   1.000
_cell.angle_alpha   90.00
_cell.angle_beta   90.00
_cell.angle_gamma   90.00
#
_symmetry.space_group_name_H-M   'P 1'
#
loop_
_entity.id
_entity.type
_entity.pdbx_description
1 polymer ?
#
loop_
_entity_poly.entity_id
_entity_poly.type
_entity_poly.pdbx_seq_one_letter_code
_entity_poly.pdbx_strand_id
1 'polypeptide(L)'
;MISHLPPLHPADWQRCPAEAAGLDPGPIAAAARYAGEHETPWGRDLAQVVARDFGEEPPWNEPLGPVRPRGGPNGLILRQGQIVAEWGETGQIDLTFSVAKSYLSILAGLAFDRGLIRDLHEPVRRTVDDGGFDPPHNDGITWHHLLQQTSEWEGELWGKPDLIDRNRSVGGRPAAGKKGTHRDLQPPGGFWEYNDVRVNRLSLALLRLWRHPLPQVFRDLVMQPIGASPDWEWHGYRNSYVEIDGERVQSVSGGSHWGGGVFIHARDQARIGLLMLRGGLWGSQRILSSDWIELMRQPCPLNPQYGYLWWLNTDRSLFPSAPAGSYFATGAGGNLTWVDPENDIVAVLRWIDPAARDGFMRLVSGAVSN
;
A
#
# COMPACT_ATOMS: atom_id res chain seq x y z
N MET A 1 15.91 1.65 -25.28
CA MET A 1 16.16 0.81 -24.08
C MET A 1 15.41 -0.50 -24.26
N ILE A 2 16.08 -1.64 -24.15
CA ILE A 2 15.42 -2.95 -24.25
C ILE A 2 14.65 -3.11 -22.94
N SER A 3 13.31 -2.92 -23.01
CA SER A 3 12.43 -3.22 -21.89
C SER A 3 12.38 -4.74 -21.76
N HIS A 4 13.03 -5.30 -20.74
CA HIS A 4 12.86 -6.70 -20.41
C HIS A 4 11.40 -6.92 -20.01
N LEU A 5 10.72 -7.80 -20.71
CA LEU A 5 9.37 -8.22 -20.37
C LEU A 5 9.44 -9.06 -19.09
N PRO A 6 8.63 -8.76 -18.08
CA PRO A 6 8.55 -9.61 -16.91
C PRO A 6 8.07 -10.99 -17.31
N PRO A 7 8.61 -12.06 -16.72
CA PRO A 7 8.22 -13.42 -17.03
C PRO A 7 6.76 -13.66 -16.64
N LEU A 8 6.08 -14.51 -17.42
CA LEU A 8 4.68 -14.90 -17.17
C LEU A 8 4.51 -15.77 -15.90
N HIS A 9 5.58 -16.38 -15.39
CA HIS A 9 5.53 -17.22 -14.20
C HIS A 9 6.52 -16.73 -13.13
N PRO A 10 6.16 -16.80 -11.84
CA PRO A 10 7.00 -16.37 -10.73
C PRO A 10 8.38 -17.04 -10.67
N ALA A 11 8.45 -18.31 -11.10
CA ALA A 11 9.68 -19.11 -11.07
C ALA A 11 10.73 -18.67 -12.10
N ASP A 12 10.31 -18.04 -13.20
CA ASP A 12 11.16 -17.75 -14.35
C ASP A 12 11.68 -16.32 -14.37
N TRP A 13 11.63 -15.61 -13.23
CA TRP A 13 12.07 -14.22 -13.19
C TRP A 13 13.56 -14.12 -13.51
N GLN A 14 13.87 -13.41 -14.57
CA GLN A 14 15.23 -13.23 -15.06
C GLN A 14 16.09 -12.55 -14.00
N ARG A 15 17.29 -13.07 -13.82
CA ARG A 15 18.35 -12.48 -13.00
C ARG A 15 19.40 -11.88 -13.89
N CYS A 16 19.98 -10.78 -13.43
CA CYS A 16 21.05 -10.08 -14.10
C CYS A 16 22.12 -9.70 -13.06
N PRO A 17 23.40 -9.91 -13.35
CA PRO A 17 24.46 -9.31 -12.55
C PRO A 17 24.31 -7.79 -12.48
N ALA A 18 24.58 -7.19 -11.31
CA ALA A 18 24.41 -5.75 -11.12
C ALA A 18 25.18 -4.92 -12.15
N GLU A 19 26.39 -5.31 -12.50
CA GLU A 19 27.23 -4.66 -13.50
C GLU A 19 26.59 -4.65 -14.89
N ALA A 20 25.98 -5.79 -15.28
CA ALA A 20 25.30 -5.89 -16.58
C ALA A 20 24.02 -5.04 -16.63
N ALA A 21 23.46 -4.70 -15.47
CA ALA A 21 22.34 -3.77 -15.32
C ALA A 21 22.76 -2.30 -15.10
N GLY A 22 24.08 -2.00 -15.22
CA GLY A 22 24.61 -0.65 -15.05
C GLY A 22 24.65 -0.17 -13.58
N LEU A 23 24.84 -1.10 -12.65
CA LEU A 23 24.97 -0.82 -11.22
C LEU A 23 26.31 -1.32 -10.69
N ASP A 24 26.88 -0.58 -9.73
CA ASP A 24 28.06 -1.06 -9.01
C ASP A 24 27.64 -2.26 -8.11
N PRO A 25 28.27 -3.44 -8.28
CA PRO A 25 27.92 -4.63 -7.52
C PRO A 25 28.25 -4.52 -6.03
N GLY A 26 29.25 -3.72 -5.67
CA GLY A 26 29.66 -3.56 -4.28
C GLY A 26 28.55 -2.99 -3.39
N PRO A 27 28.03 -1.80 -3.69
CA PRO A 27 26.89 -1.21 -2.97
C PRO A 27 25.61 -2.06 -3.04
N ILE A 28 25.31 -2.73 -4.16
CA ILE A 28 24.14 -3.61 -4.28
C ILE A 28 24.25 -4.80 -3.33
N ALA A 29 25.40 -5.47 -3.30
CA ALA A 29 25.66 -6.56 -2.37
C ALA A 29 25.64 -6.07 -0.91
N ALA A 30 26.14 -4.87 -0.64
CA ALA A 30 26.07 -4.23 0.67
C ALA A 30 24.62 -3.94 1.08
N ALA A 31 23.78 -3.45 0.16
CA ALA A 31 22.37 -3.18 0.42
C ALA A 31 21.62 -4.46 0.81
N ALA A 32 21.83 -5.57 0.10
CA ALA A 32 21.20 -6.85 0.41
C ALA A 32 21.63 -7.36 1.81
N ARG A 33 22.93 -7.30 2.15
CA ARG A 33 23.41 -7.66 3.50
C ARG A 33 22.83 -6.73 4.56
N TYR A 34 22.88 -5.44 4.33
CA TYR A 34 22.34 -4.41 5.23
C TYR A 34 20.86 -4.66 5.56
N ALA A 35 20.04 -4.94 4.56
CA ALA A 35 18.63 -5.25 4.77
C ALA A 35 18.42 -6.53 5.58
N GLY A 36 19.26 -7.57 5.39
CA GLY A 36 19.21 -8.81 6.15
C GLY A 36 19.65 -8.65 7.61
N GLU A 37 20.58 -7.72 7.88
CA GLU A 37 21.15 -7.48 9.21
C GLU A 37 20.32 -6.48 10.05
N HIS A 38 19.48 -5.67 9.42
CA HIS A 38 18.64 -4.67 10.08
C HIS A 38 17.18 -5.13 10.12
N GLU A 39 16.94 -6.26 10.81
CA GLU A 39 15.59 -6.77 11.02
C GLU A 39 14.78 -5.84 11.93
N THR A 40 13.48 -5.67 11.62
CA THR A 40 12.54 -4.95 12.51
C THR A 40 12.62 -5.50 13.95
N PRO A 41 12.51 -4.65 14.98
CA PRO A 41 12.49 -5.09 16.38
C PRO A 41 11.21 -5.87 16.75
N TRP A 42 10.26 -5.98 15.84
CA TRP A 42 9.03 -6.72 16.07
C TRP A 42 9.29 -8.23 16.21
N GLY A 43 8.66 -8.86 17.20
CA GLY A 43 8.69 -10.32 17.35
C GLY A 43 8.04 -11.05 16.17
N ARG A 44 8.29 -12.35 16.08
CA ARG A 44 7.70 -13.21 15.02
C ARG A 44 6.20 -13.42 15.23
N ASP A 45 5.74 -13.46 16.47
CA ASP A 45 4.32 -13.54 16.81
C ASP A 45 3.66 -12.16 16.63
N LEU A 46 3.09 -11.92 15.46
CA LEU A 46 2.44 -10.66 15.16
C LEU A 46 1.18 -10.41 16.00
N ALA A 47 0.53 -11.44 16.53
CA ALA A 47 -0.64 -11.24 17.38
C ALA A 47 -0.23 -10.54 18.68
N GLN A 48 0.90 -10.96 19.28
CA GLN A 48 1.46 -10.30 20.46
C GLN A 48 1.93 -8.88 20.15
N VAL A 49 2.58 -8.67 18.98
CA VAL A 49 3.04 -7.35 18.54
C VAL A 49 1.87 -6.40 18.38
N VAL A 50 0.82 -6.82 17.67
CA VAL A 50 -0.38 -6.00 17.45
C VAL A 50 -1.04 -5.63 18.80
N ALA A 51 -1.19 -6.59 19.69
CA ALA A 51 -1.80 -6.33 21.01
C ALA A 51 -0.98 -5.35 21.86
N ARG A 52 0.36 -5.37 21.75
CA ARG A 52 1.24 -4.51 22.55
C ARG A 52 1.42 -3.11 21.97
N ASP A 53 1.65 -3.01 20.66
CA ASP A 53 2.23 -1.81 20.04
C ASP A 53 1.19 -0.82 19.52
N PHE A 54 -0.07 -1.24 19.36
CA PHE A 54 -1.11 -0.34 18.85
C PHE A 54 -2.01 0.25 19.96
N GLY A 55 -1.91 -0.23 21.19
CA GLY A 55 -2.24 0.48 22.43
C GLY A 55 -3.64 1.08 22.57
N GLU A 56 -4.64 0.51 21.90
CA GLU A 56 -6.01 0.94 22.08
C GLU A 56 -6.63 0.32 23.34
N GLU A 57 -7.54 1.08 23.95
CA GLU A 57 -8.32 0.57 25.06
C GLU A 57 -9.38 -0.44 24.58
N PRO A 58 -9.72 -1.46 25.40
CA PRO A 58 -10.85 -2.32 25.10
C PRO A 58 -12.16 -1.53 24.92
N PRO A 59 -13.04 -1.90 24.00
CA PRO A 59 -13.00 -3.12 23.18
C PRO A 59 -12.26 -2.95 21.84
N TRP A 60 -11.62 -1.84 21.58
CA TRP A 60 -11.07 -1.50 20.26
C TRP A 60 -9.68 -2.08 19.99
N ASN A 61 -9.01 -2.62 21.00
CA ASN A 61 -7.70 -3.27 20.87
C ASN A 61 -7.76 -4.69 20.28
N GLU A 62 -8.96 -5.27 20.12
CA GLU A 62 -9.11 -6.64 19.66
C GLU A 62 -8.82 -6.76 18.14
N PRO A 63 -7.92 -7.66 17.70
CA PRO A 63 -7.75 -8.01 16.30
C PRO A 63 -9.02 -8.65 15.73
N LEU A 64 -9.47 -8.17 14.58
CA LEU A 64 -10.71 -8.62 13.92
C LEU A 64 -10.43 -9.46 12.66
N GLY A 65 -9.28 -9.23 12.04
CA GLY A 65 -8.82 -9.99 10.87
C GLY A 65 -7.70 -10.97 11.22
N PRO A 66 -7.35 -11.87 10.31
CA PRO A 66 -6.26 -12.81 10.54
C PRO A 66 -4.93 -12.07 10.74
N VAL A 67 -4.17 -12.58 11.73
CA VAL A 67 -2.79 -12.21 12.02
C VAL A 67 -2.03 -13.51 12.17
N ARG A 68 -0.95 -13.69 11.40
CA ARG A 68 -0.13 -14.92 11.40
C ARG A 68 1.29 -14.57 11.82
N PRO A 69 2.07 -15.52 12.37
CA PRO A 69 3.50 -15.32 12.59
C PRO A 69 4.21 -14.89 11.30
N ARG A 70 5.18 -13.99 11.42
CA ARG A 70 5.93 -13.45 10.28
C ARG A 70 7.23 -14.21 10.00
N GLY A 71 7.68 -14.13 8.78
CA GLY A 71 8.99 -14.56 8.34
C GLY A 71 10.14 -13.64 8.79
N GLY A 72 11.35 -13.94 8.32
CA GLY A 72 12.56 -13.13 8.48
C GLY A 72 12.64 -11.95 7.51
N PRO A 73 13.65 -11.08 7.68
CA PRO A 73 13.94 -10.05 6.71
C PRO A 73 14.23 -10.68 5.36
N ASN A 74 13.50 -10.24 4.35
CA ASN A 74 13.68 -10.68 2.97
C ASN A 74 13.35 -9.57 2.00
N GLY A 75 13.77 -9.72 0.77
CA GLY A 75 13.47 -8.76 -0.27
C GLY A 75 14.28 -8.94 -1.53
N LEU A 76 14.06 -8.04 -2.47
CA LEU A 76 14.77 -8.03 -3.75
C LEU A 76 14.86 -6.64 -4.33
N ILE A 77 15.81 -6.47 -5.24
CA ILE A 77 16.01 -5.26 -6.04
C ILE A 77 15.86 -5.64 -7.50
N LEU A 78 15.01 -4.92 -8.20
CA LEU A 78 14.88 -4.98 -9.66
C LEU A 78 15.56 -3.77 -10.28
N ARG A 79 16.26 -4.01 -11.38
CA ARG A 79 16.74 -2.98 -12.31
C ARG A 79 16.29 -3.36 -13.72
N GLN A 80 15.65 -2.45 -14.43
CA GLN A 80 15.13 -2.71 -15.77
C GLN A 80 14.22 -3.96 -15.88
N GLY A 81 13.50 -4.28 -14.79
CA GLY A 81 12.60 -5.43 -14.70
C GLY A 81 13.27 -6.76 -14.34
N GLN A 82 14.59 -6.81 -14.19
CA GLN A 82 15.36 -8.01 -13.80
C GLN A 82 15.79 -7.96 -12.34
N ILE A 83 15.87 -9.14 -11.69
CA ILE A 83 16.38 -9.25 -10.33
C ILE A 83 17.91 -9.08 -10.34
N VAL A 84 18.42 -8.03 -9.70
CA VAL A 84 19.86 -7.77 -9.53
C VAL A 84 20.37 -8.16 -8.15
N ALA A 85 19.50 -8.21 -7.15
CA ALA A 85 19.79 -8.76 -5.83
C ALA A 85 18.53 -9.33 -5.19
N GLU A 86 18.70 -10.35 -4.35
CA GLU A 86 17.64 -10.99 -3.60
C GLU A 86 18.23 -11.58 -2.32
N TRP A 87 17.52 -11.50 -1.20
CA TRP A 87 17.96 -12.03 0.10
C TRP A 87 16.78 -12.55 0.91
N GLY A 88 17.09 -13.49 1.83
CA GLY A 88 16.10 -14.14 2.68
C GLY A 88 15.10 -14.99 1.89
N GLU A 89 13.99 -15.34 2.55
CA GLU A 89 12.95 -16.21 1.99
C GLU A 89 11.91 -15.39 1.22
N THR A 90 12.22 -14.98 0.01
CA THR A 90 11.33 -14.13 -0.83
C THR A 90 10.04 -14.81 -1.27
N GLY A 91 9.93 -16.12 -1.13
CA GLY A 91 8.71 -16.91 -1.32
C GLY A 91 7.83 -17.00 -0.07
N GLN A 92 8.26 -16.44 1.08
CA GLN A 92 7.47 -16.44 2.30
C GLN A 92 6.25 -15.51 2.14
N ILE A 93 5.06 -16.06 2.42
CA ILE A 93 3.80 -15.31 2.37
C ILE A 93 3.57 -14.67 3.73
N ASP A 94 3.67 -13.37 3.78
CA ASP A 94 3.54 -12.57 4.98
C ASP A 94 2.52 -11.44 4.83
N LEU A 95 1.94 -11.01 5.95
CA LEU A 95 1.10 -9.83 6.02
C LEU A 95 1.89 -8.57 5.64
N THR A 96 1.32 -7.76 4.76
CA THR A 96 1.95 -6.50 4.30
C THR A 96 1.58 -5.30 5.13
N PHE A 97 0.56 -5.40 6.00
CA PHE A 97 -0.07 -4.23 6.63
C PHE A 97 -0.49 -3.19 5.57
N SER A 98 -0.20 -1.93 5.82
CA SER A 98 -0.68 -0.79 5.03
C SER A 98 -0.18 -0.71 3.58
N VAL A 99 0.71 -1.59 3.12
CA VAL A 99 0.97 -1.73 1.67
C VAL A 99 -0.34 -2.03 0.91
N ALA A 100 -1.29 -2.75 1.55
CA ALA A 100 -2.61 -3.03 0.99
C ALA A 100 -3.41 -1.76 0.60
N LYS A 101 -3.15 -0.61 1.24
CA LYS A 101 -3.79 0.66 0.88
C LYS A 101 -3.44 1.08 -0.55
N SER A 102 -2.19 0.90 -0.94
CA SER A 102 -1.76 1.19 -2.32
C SER A 102 -2.42 0.26 -3.34
N TYR A 103 -2.81 -0.95 -2.94
CA TYR A 103 -3.58 -1.85 -3.81
C TYR A 103 -5.05 -1.43 -3.92
N LEU A 104 -5.63 -0.83 -2.86
CA LEU A 104 -6.95 -0.17 -2.98
C LEU A 104 -6.89 1.01 -3.97
N SER A 105 -5.78 1.76 -4.01
CA SER A 105 -5.55 2.80 -5.02
C SER A 105 -5.58 2.22 -6.44
N ILE A 106 -4.94 1.07 -6.67
CA ILE A 106 -4.98 0.40 -7.98
C ILE A 106 -6.42 0.02 -8.35
N LEU A 107 -7.20 -0.55 -7.41
CA LEU A 107 -8.60 -0.90 -7.64
C LEU A 107 -9.49 0.33 -7.92
N ALA A 108 -9.22 1.46 -7.28
CA ALA A 108 -9.89 2.73 -7.57
C ALA A 108 -9.52 3.23 -8.98
N GLY A 109 -8.26 3.11 -9.38
CA GLY A 109 -7.79 3.46 -10.72
C GLY A 109 -8.43 2.61 -11.81
N LEU A 110 -8.54 1.32 -11.58
CA LEU A 110 -9.24 0.41 -12.48
C LEU A 110 -10.74 0.76 -12.59
N ALA A 111 -11.37 1.22 -11.50
CA ALA A 111 -12.74 1.69 -11.51
C ALA A 111 -12.88 3.02 -12.28
N PHE A 112 -11.92 3.92 -12.13
CA PHE A 112 -11.83 5.17 -12.90
C PHE A 112 -11.65 4.90 -14.39
N ASP A 113 -10.69 4.07 -14.77
CA ASP A 113 -10.41 3.70 -16.16
C ASP A 113 -11.62 3.05 -16.87
N ARG A 114 -12.50 2.40 -16.11
CA ARG A 114 -13.73 1.77 -16.62
C ARG A 114 -14.97 2.64 -16.53
N GLY A 115 -14.82 3.89 -16.05
CA GLY A 115 -15.92 4.83 -15.90
C GLY A 115 -16.92 4.47 -14.79
N LEU A 116 -16.56 3.56 -13.88
CA LEU A 116 -17.33 3.31 -12.65
C LEU A 116 -17.23 4.52 -11.70
N ILE A 117 -16.04 5.11 -11.59
CA ILE A 117 -15.82 6.43 -11.02
C ILE A 117 -15.72 7.40 -12.20
N ARG A 118 -16.72 8.23 -12.40
CA ARG A 118 -16.77 9.17 -13.54
C ARG A 118 -16.03 10.47 -13.25
N ASP A 119 -16.10 10.92 -12.02
CA ASP A 119 -15.44 12.10 -11.51
C ASP A 119 -14.95 11.86 -10.09
N LEU A 120 -13.66 12.04 -9.86
CA LEU A 120 -13.04 11.88 -8.55
C LEU A 120 -13.52 12.91 -7.53
N HIS A 121 -14.02 14.05 -8.00
CA HIS A 121 -14.56 15.14 -7.16
C HIS A 121 -16.08 15.05 -6.96
N GLU A 122 -16.74 14.05 -7.56
CA GLU A 122 -18.14 13.79 -7.29
C GLU A 122 -18.30 13.14 -5.90
N PRO A 123 -19.35 13.56 -5.11
CA PRO A 123 -19.65 12.92 -3.85
C PRO A 123 -19.90 11.42 -3.99
N VAL A 124 -19.23 10.63 -3.14
CA VAL A 124 -19.30 9.15 -3.16
C VAL A 124 -20.75 8.66 -3.01
N ARG A 125 -21.57 9.36 -2.24
CA ARG A 125 -23.01 9.04 -2.05
C ARG A 125 -23.82 8.95 -3.34
N ARG A 126 -23.35 9.54 -4.44
CA ARG A 126 -24.06 9.46 -5.74
C ARG A 126 -23.95 8.09 -6.39
N THR A 127 -22.93 7.32 -6.03
CA THR A 127 -22.67 5.99 -6.59
C THR A 127 -22.73 4.88 -5.52
N VAL A 128 -22.59 5.24 -4.24
CA VAL A 128 -22.64 4.31 -3.11
C VAL A 128 -23.69 4.79 -2.13
N ASP A 129 -24.84 4.10 -2.16
CA ASP A 129 -25.99 4.37 -1.29
C ASP A 129 -26.10 3.24 -0.24
N ASP A 130 -25.31 3.37 0.84
CA ASP A 130 -25.28 2.40 1.94
C ASP A 130 -25.35 3.05 3.33
N GLY A 131 -25.79 4.31 3.39
CA GLY A 131 -25.90 5.11 4.61
C GLY A 131 -24.59 5.66 5.15
N GLY A 132 -23.44 5.19 4.67
CA GLY A 132 -22.13 5.61 5.21
C GLY A 132 -21.67 6.99 4.75
N PHE A 133 -22.35 7.59 3.79
CA PHE A 133 -22.07 8.94 3.28
C PHE A 133 -23.28 9.87 3.38
N ASP A 134 -24.11 9.66 4.39
CA ASP A 134 -25.30 10.49 4.61
C ASP A 134 -24.94 11.82 5.29
N PRO A 135 -25.81 12.86 5.09
CA PRO A 135 -25.67 14.12 5.79
C PRO A 135 -25.83 13.95 7.32
N PRO A 136 -25.38 14.92 8.13
CA PRO A 136 -24.95 16.26 7.66
C PRO A 136 -23.46 16.38 7.32
N HIS A 137 -22.58 15.46 7.79
CA HIS A 137 -21.12 15.65 7.68
C HIS A 137 -20.52 14.90 6.48
N ASN A 138 -20.97 13.66 6.22
CA ASN A 138 -20.33 12.78 5.24
C ASN A 138 -20.76 12.99 3.78
N ASP A 139 -21.83 13.77 3.54
CA ASP A 139 -22.46 13.86 2.22
C ASP A 139 -21.62 14.57 1.15
N GLY A 140 -20.69 15.42 1.59
CA GLY A 140 -19.73 16.12 0.72
C GLY A 140 -18.44 15.32 0.44
N ILE A 141 -18.27 14.13 1.01
CA ILE A 141 -17.07 13.34 0.81
C ILE A 141 -16.99 12.80 -0.61
N THR A 142 -15.87 13.06 -1.28
CA THR A 142 -15.58 12.61 -2.65
C THR A 142 -14.59 11.44 -2.67
N TRP A 143 -14.47 10.76 -3.81
CA TRP A 143 -13.44 9.75 -4.04
C TRP A 143 -12.04 10.33 -3.84
N HIS A 144 -11.80 11.56 -4.32
CA HIS A 144 -10.54 12.29 -4.10
C HIS A 144 -10.22 12.43 -2.61
N HIS A 145 -11.18 12.81 -1.78
CA HIS A 145 -10.97 12.96 -0.35
C HIS A 145 -10.62 11.64 0.34
N LEU A 146 -11.30 10.54 -0.04
CA LEU A 146 -10.98 9.21 0.51
C LEU A 146 -9.59 8.74 0.11
N LEU A 147 -9.21 8.92 -1.15
CA LEU A 147 -7.92 8.48 -1.69
C LEU A 147 -6.75 9.27 -1.13
N GLN A 148 -6.92 10.57 -0.85
CA GLN A 148 -5.90 11.40 -0.22
C GLN A 148 -5.88 11.33 1.31
N GLN A 149 -6.82 10.61 1.94
CA GLN A 149 -7.03 10.61 3.39
C GLN A 149 -7.35 12.01 3.98
N THR A 150 -8.12 12.78 3.23
CA THR A 150 -8.66 14.08 3.64
C THR A 150 -10.17 14.07 3.82
N SER A 151 -10.78 12.88 3.89
CA SER A 151 -12.23 12.73 3.90
C SER A 151 -12.89 13.28 5.17
N GLU A 152 -12.18 13.24 6.29
CA GLU A 152 -12.76 13.54 7.61
C GLU A 152 -14.05 12.74 7.90
N TRP A 153 -14.19 11.58 7.23
CA TRP A 153 -15.35 10.72 7.43
C TRP A 153 -15.56 10.41 8.91
N GLU A 154 -16.79 10.60 9.37
CA GLU A 154 -17.22 10.33 10.73
C GLU A 154 -18.14 9.12 10.77
N GLY A 155 -17.83 8.18 11.65
CA GLY A 155 -18.67 7.01 11.85
C GLY A 155 -17.97 5.83 12.50
N GLU A 156 -18.72 4.74 12.56
CA GLU A 156 -18.22 3.45 13.01
C GLU A 156 -18.33 2.43 11.89
N LEU A 157 -17.28 1.64 11.73
CA LEU A 157 -17.25 0.56 10.76
C LEU A 157 -16.67 -0.71 11.41
N TRP A 158 -17.44 -1.80 11.37
CA TRP A 158 -17.02 -3.11 11.92
C TRP A 158 -16.70 -3.08 13.43
N GLY A 159 -17.38 -2.24 14.22
CA GLY A 159 -17.12 -2.05 15.65
C GLY A 159 -15.91 -1.18 15.95
N LYS A 160 -15.39 -0.45 14.95
CA LYS A 160 -14.27 0.48 15.09
C LYS A 160 -14.73 1.88 14.70
N PRO A 161 -14.90 2.82 15.66
CA PRO A 161 -15.17 4.22 15.33
C PRO A 161 -13.91 4.89 14.74
N ASP A 162 -14.08 5.83 13.81
CA ASP A 162 -12.97 6.58 13.23
C ASP A 162 -12.18 7.36 14.28
N LEU A 163 -12.83 7.72 15.38
CA LEU A 163 -12.25 8.40 16.54
C LEU A 163 -10.98 7.72 17.07
N ILE A 164 -10.93 6.39 17.07
CA ILE A 164 -9.78 5.65 17.64
C ILE A 164 -8.47 5.84 16.87
N ASP A 165 -8.56 6.27 15.63
CA ASP A 165 -7.39 6.58 14.80
C ASP A 165 -7.19 8.10 14.57
N ARG A 166 -8.02 8.96 15.17
CA ARG A 166 -7.79 10.41 15.15
C ARG A 166 -6.52 10.77 15.92
N ASN A 167 -5.85 11.84 15.49
CA ASN A 167 -4.59 12.31 16.06
C ASN A 167 -3.44 11.28 15.94
N ARG A 168 -3.44 10.44 14.93
CA ARG A 168 -2.39 9.45 14.69
C ARG A 168 -1.16 10.10 14.07
N SER A 169 0.01 9.87 14.67
CA SER A 169 1.30 10.27 14.10
C SER A 169 1.79 9.23 13.11
N VAL A 170 2.00 9.61 11.85
CA VAL A 170 2.52 8.74 10.79
C VAL A 170 3.39 9.55 9.83
N GLY A 171 4.42 8.93 9.25
CA GLY A 171 5.29 9.58 8.26
C GLY A 171 6.15 10.71 8.81
N GLY A 172 6.50 10.64 10.10
CA GLY A 172 7.31 11.68 10.76
C GLY A 172 6.55 12.97 11.09
N ARG A 173 5.25 13.04 10.79
CA ARG A 173 4.41 14.20 11.15
C ARG A 173 3.96 14.09 12.60
N PRO A 174 4.11 15.14 13.40
CA PRO A 174 3.59 15.16 14.75
C PRO A 174 2.06 15.12 14.73
N ALA A 175 1.47 14.39 15.65
CA ALA A 175 0.03 14.41 15.85
C ALA A 175 -0.41 15.73 16.50
N ALA A 176 -1.65 16.17 16.19
CA ALA A 176 -2.24 17.35 16.82
C ALA A 176 -2.62 17.12 18.30
N GLY A 177 -2.69 15.84 18.73
CA GLY A 177 -3.06 15.44 20.08
C GLY A 177 -2.73 13.97 20.34
N LYS A 178 -3.23 13.44 21.45
CA LYS A 178 -3.10 12.00 21.77
C LYS A 178 -3.98 11.19 20.82
N LYS A 179 -3.43 10.12 20.23
CA LYS A 179 -4.20 9.17 19.39
C LYS A 179 -5.48 8.72 20.12
N GLY A 180 -6.57 8.67 19.39
CA GLY A 180 -7.86 8.23 19.91
C GLY A 180 -8.61 9.28 20.76
N THR A 181 -8.14 10.53 20.77
CA THR A 181 -8.86 11.61 21.47
C THR A 181 -9.71 12.43 20.50
N HIS A 182 -10.79 12.99 21.04
CA HIS A 182 -11.68 13.86 20.28
C HIS A 182 -10.94 15.11 19.76
N ARG A 183 -11.24 15.49 18.54
CA ARG A 183 -11.03 16.80 17.94
C ARG A 183 -12.22 17.15 17.06
N ASP A 184 -12.47 18.41 16.86
CA ASP A 184 -13.49 18.85 15.90
C ASP A 184 -13.07 18.48 14.49
N LEU A 185 -14.00 17.88 13.74
CA LEU A 185 -13.76 17.54 12.35
C LEU A 185 -13.79 18.79 11.47
N GLN A 186 -12.91 18.84 10.50
CA GLN A 186 -12.96 19.84 9.46
C GLN A 186 -13.94 19.37 8.35
N PRO A 187 -14.43 20.27 7.51
CA PRO A 187 -15.13 19.85 6.30
C PRO A 187 -14.28 18.88 5.46
N PRO A 188 -14.91 17.94 4.71
CA PRO A 188 -14.19 17.07 3.79
C PRO A 188 -13.22 17.83 2.90
N GLY A 189 -11.97 17.38 2.82
CA GLY A 189 -10.87 18.07 2.14
C GLY A 189 -10.09 19.08 3.01
N GLY A 190 -10.54 19.36 4.23
CA GLY A 190 -9.94 20.39 5.09
C GLY A 190 -8.80 19.91 6.00
N PHE A 191 -8.65 18.61 6.21
CA PHE A 191 -7.64 18.05 7.10
C PHE A 191 -7.11 16.71 6.58
N TRP A 192 -5.81 16.52 6.61
CA TRP A 192 -5.18 15.25 6.28
C TRP A 192 -4.94 14.43 7.54
N GLU A 193 -5.45 13.21 7.56
CA GLU A 193 -5.26 12.29 8.67
C GLU A 193 -5.18 10.84 8.21
N TYR A 194 -4.10 10.16 8.58
CA TYR A 194 -3.93 8.73 8.31
C TYR A 194 -4.81 7.91 9.26
N ASN A 195 -5.95 7.43 8.75
CA ASN A 195 -6.97 6.77 9.56
C ASN A 195 -7.40 5.45 8.91
N ASP A 196 -7.12 4.33 9.58
CA ASP A 196 -7.38 2.99 9.03
C ASP A 196 -8.88 2.68 8.91
N VAL A 197 -9.73 3.26 9.78
CA VAL A 197 -11.19 3.08 9.69
C VAL A 197 -11.73 3.75 8.42
N ARG A 198 -11.24 4.95 8.12
CA ARG A 198 -11.60 5.70 6.90
C ARG A 198 -11.12 4.99 5.63
N VAL A 199 -9.96 4.33 5.67
CA VAL A 199 -9.49 3.50 4.55
C VAL A 199 -10.35 2.25 4.40
N ASN A 200 -10.78 1.62 5.48
CA ASN A 200 -11.72 0.51 5.42
C ASN A 200 -13.10 0.97 4.88
N ARG A 201 -13.50 2.23 5.14
CA ARG A 201 -14.70 2.83 4.53
C ARG A 201 -14.56 2.98 3.01
N LEU A 202 -13.36 3.41 2.53
CA LEU A 202 -13.05 3.38 1.10
C LEU A 202 -13.10 1.97 0.51
N SER A 203 -12.54 0.97 1.21
CA SER A 203 -12.60 -0.43 0.77
C SER A 203 -14.05 -0.90 0.59
N LEU A 204 -14.93 -0.61 1.56
CA LEU A 204 -16.35 -0.94 1.45
C LEU A 204 -17.03 -0.18 0.29
N ALA A 205 -16.70 1.11 0.11
CA ALA A 205 -17.24 1.89 -1.00
C ALA A 205 -16.84 1.31 -2.36
N LEU A 206 -15.57 0.90 -2.51
CA LEU A 206 -15.09 0.22 -3.72
C LEU A 206 -15.78 -1.13 -3.92
N LEU A 207 -16.00 -1.91 -2.87
CA LEU A 207 -16.76 -3.17 -2.95
C LEU A 207 -18.19 -2.93 -3.46
N ARG A 208 -18.88 -1.91 -2.93
CA ARG A 208 -20.21 -1.51 -3.39
C ARG A 208 -20.23 -1.08 -4.85
N LEU A 209 -19.18 -0.33 -5.27
CA LEU A 209 -19.04 0.14 -6.63
C LEU A 209 -18.77 -0.99 -7.63
N TRP A 210 -17.83 -1.87 -7.31
CA TRP A 210 -17.46 -3.02 -8.15
C TRP A 210 -18.56 -4.11 -8.19
N ARG A 211 -19.36 -4.23 -7.12
CA ARG A 211 -20.35 -5.29 -6.91
C ARG A 211 -19.77 -6.71 -7.01
N HIS A 212 -18.46 -6.84 -6.82
CA HIS A 212 -17.70 -8.09 -6.82
C HIS A 212 -16.68 -8.07 -5.69
N PRO A 213 -16.33 -9.23 -5.09
CA PRO A 213 -15.26 -9.30 -4.10
C PRO A 213 -13.97 -8.66 -4.61
N LEU A 214 -13.46 -7.65 -3.89
CA LEU A 214 -12.25 -6.93 -4.32
C LEU A 214 -11.03 -7.84 -4.56
N PRO A 215 -10.80 -8.94 -3.79
CA PRO A 215 -9.75 -9.90 -4.12
C PRO A 215 -9.93 -10.56 -5.50
N GLN A 216 -11.17 -10.81 -5.94
CA GLN A 216 -11.42 -11.37 -7.26
C GLN A 216 -11.13 -10.34 -8.35
N VAL A 217 -11.60 -9.10 -8.17
CA VAL A 217 -11.29 -7.99 -9.10
C VAL A 217 -9.78 -7.81 -9.22
N PHE A 218 -9.06 -7.80 -8.09
CA PHE A 218 -7.61 -7.64 -8.08
C PHE A 218 -6.89 -8.82 -8.74
N ARG A 219 -7.33 -10.05 -8.47
CA ARG A 219 -6.81 -11.27 -9.11
C ARG A 219 -6.94 -11.20 -10.63
N ASP A 220 -8.17 -10.94 -11.11
CA ASP A 220 -8.50 -11.08 -12.53
C ASP A 220 -7.95 -9.93 -13.38
N LEU A 221 -7.90 -8.73 -12.82
CA LEU A 221 -7.49 -7.52 -13.54
C LEU A 221 -6.04 -7.10 -13.32
N VAL A 222 -5.38 -7.60 -12.27
CA VAL A 222 -4.00 -7.25 -11.94
C VAL A 222 -3.12 -8.48 -11.80
N MET A 223 -3.38 -9.32 -10.81
CA MET A 223 -2.42 -10.36 -10.40
C MET A 223 -2.20 -11.43 -11.48
N GLN A 224 -3.25 -11.94 -12.10
CA GLN A 224 -3.12 -12.88 -13.21
C GLN A 224 -2.45 -12.26 -14.44
N PRO A 225 -2.85 -11.07 -14.92
CA PRO A 225 -2.19 -10.41 -16.04
C PRO A 225 -0.69 -10.15 -15.84
N ILE A 226 -0.26 -9.83 -14.59
CA ILE A 226 1.16 -9.64 -14.31
C ILE A 226 1.91 -10.96 -14.00
N GLY A 227 1.26 -12.11 -14.13
CA GLY A 227 1.86 -13.42 -13.87
C GLY A 227 2.24 -13.66 -12.42
N ALA A 228 1.50 -13.10 -11.48
CA ALA A 228 1.70 -13.37 -10.06
C ALA A 228 1.27 -14.80 -9.70
N SER A 229 1.79 -15.32 -8.57
CA SER A 229 1.38 -16.62 -8.04
C SER A 229 -0.09 -16.59 -7.62
N PRO A 230 -0.74 -17.75 -7.48
CA PRO A 230 -2.09 -17.81 -6.93
C PRO A 230 -2.14 -17.76 -5.39
N ASP A 231 -0.98 -17.73 -4.71
CA ASP A 231 -0.87 -18.02 -3.28
C ASP A 231 -1.13 -16.82 -2.37
N TRP A 232 -1.29 -15.62 -2.93
CA TRP A 232 -1.62 -14.43 -2.15
C TRP A 232 -3.08 -14.47 -1.67
N GLU A 233 -3.33 -13.80 -0.54
CA GLU A 233 -4.65 -13.68 0.06
C GLU A 233 -4.92 -12.23 0.46
N TRP A 234 -6.20 -11.79 0.40
CA TRP A 234 -6.62 -10.49 0.91
C TRP A 234 -7.84 -10.66 1.80
N HIS A 235 -7.68 -10.38 3.09
CA HIS A 235 -8.70 -10.59 4.10
C HIS A 235 -9.25 -9.29 4.67
N GLY A 236 -10.54 -9.33 5.02
CA GLY A 236 -11.19 -8.36 5.88
C GLY A 236 -11.22 -8.83 7.34
N TYR A 237 -12.23 -8.38 8.06
CA TYR A 237 -12.50 -8.75 9.44
C TYR A 237 -13.57 -9.84 9.53
N ARG A 238 -13.60 -10.61 10.63
CA ARG A 238 -14.62 -11.64 10.85
C ARG A 238 -16.06 -11.12 10.83
N ASN A 239 -16.25 -9.82 11.03
CA ASN A 239 -17.53 -9.11 11.01
C ASN A 239 -17.70 -8.17 9.81
N SER A 240 -16.76 -8.14 8.83
CA SER A 240 -16.82 -7.22 7.69
C SER A 240 -17.57 -7.78 6.47
N TYR A 241 -18.62 -8.54 6.71
CA TYR A 241 -19.45 -9.07 5.63
C TYR A 241 -20.66 -8.17 5.34
N VAL A 242 -20.90 -7.96 4.06
CA VAL A 242 -22.07 -7.23 3.56
C VAL A 242 -22.77 -8.07 2.49
N GLU A 243 -24.02 -7.72 2.20
CA GLU A 243 -24.77 -8.29 1.10
C GLU A 243 -24.52 -7.50 -0.18
N ILE A 244 -24.15 -8.20 -1.25
CA ILE A 244 -24.00 -7.69 -2.61
C ILE A 244 -24.81 -8.64 -3.52
N ASP A 245 -25.87 -8.15 -4.15
CA ASP A 245 -26.71 -8.91 -5.09
C ASP A 245 -27.26 -10.23 -4.51
N GLY A 246 -27.57 -10.24 -3.21
CA GLY A 246 -28.05 -11.42 -2.49
C GLY A 246 -26.96 -12.38 -2.01
N GLU A 247 -25.70 -12.08 -2.27
CA GLU A 247 -24.56 -12.85 -1.80
C GLU A 247 -23.85 -12.17 -0.63
N ARG A 248 -23.41 -12.98 0.34
CA ARG A 248 -22.64 -12.50 1.48
C ARG A 248 -21.16 -12.37 1.11
N VAL A 249 -20.68 -11.12 0.98
CA VAL A 249 -19.31 -10.79 0.53
C VAL A 249 -18.53 -10.10 1.64
N GLN A 250 -17.27 -10.48 1.83
CA GLN A 250 -16.39 -9.83 2.78
C GLN A 250 -15.81 -8.53 2.20
N SER A 251 -15.96 -7.42 2.92
CA SER A 251 -15.17 -6.22 2.68
C SER A 251 -13.76 -6.42 3.23
N VAL A 252 -12.75 -6.21 2.40
CA VAL A 252 -11.35 -6.41 2.81
C VAL A 252 -10.80 -5.24 3.61
N SER A 253 -9.81 -5.50 4.45
CA SER A 253 -9.08 -4.49 5.18
C SER A 253 -8.01 -3.82 4.31
N GLY A 254 -7.81 -2.53 4.48
CA GLY A 254 -6.67 -1.79 3.93
C GLY A 254 -5.34 -2.09 4.64
N GLY A 255 -5.25 -3.19 5.38
CA GLY A 255 -4.05 -3.58 6.11
C GLY A 255 -3.85 -2.79 7.39
N SER A 256 -4.90 -2.66 8.18
CA SER A 256 -4.89 -1.98 9.47
C SER A 256 -4.23 -2.82 10.57
N HIS A 257 -4.00 -2.18 11.70
CA HIS A 257 -3.44 -2.83 12.88
C HIS A 257 -4.41 -3.78 13.63
N TRP A 258 -5.67 -3.91 13.19
CA TRP A 258 -6.59 -4.93 13.70
C TRP A 258 -6.57 -6.23 12.90
N GLY A 259 -5.52 -6.44 12.10
CA GLY A 259 -5.35 -7.61 11.24
C GLY A 259 -6.09 -7.50 9.92
N GLY A 260 -6.11 -8.58 9.17
CA GLY A 260 -6.56 -8.56 7.78
C GLY A 260 -5.61 -7.78 6.88
N GLY A 261 -6.00 -7.56 5.63
CA GLY A 261 -5.14 -7.00 4.60
C GLY A 261 -4.50 -8.10 3.76
N VAL A 262 -3.45 -7.77 3.03
CA VAL A 262 -2.83 -8.63 2.02
C VAL A 262 -1.71 -9.47 2.63
N PHE A 263 -1.79 -10.79 2.41
CA PHE A 263 -0.71 -11.75 2.60
C PHE A 263 -0.13 -12.08 1.22
N ILE A 264 1.15 -11.84 1.02
CA ILE A 264 1.79 -11.96 -0.28
C ILE A 264 3.30 -12.14 -0.09
N HIS A 265 3.96 -12.83 -1.01
CA HIS A 265 5.41 -12.93 -0.99
C HIS A 265 6.10 -11.75 -1.73
N ALA A 266 7.39 -11.54 -1.43
CA ALA A 266 8.13 -10.38 -1.91
C ALA A 266 8.20 -10.28 -3.45
N ARG A 267 8.29 -11.41 -4.16
CA ARG A 267 8.37 -11.41 -5.63
C ARG A 267 7.09 -10.92 -6.29
N ASP A 268 5.90 -11.33 -5.78
CA ASP A 268 4.63 -10.81 -6.32
C ASP A 268 4.42 -9.34 -5.96
N GLN A 269 4.87 -8.92 -4.77
CA GLN A 269 4.87 -7.51 -4.39
C GLN A 269 5.76 -6.68 -5.34
N ALA A 270 6.91 -7.24 -5.77
CA ALA A 270 7.79 -6.59 -6.76
C ALA A 270 7.17 -6.51 -8.16
N ARG A 271 6.33 -7.49 -8.56
CA ARG A 271 5.57 -7.41 -9.83
C ARG A 271 4.61 -6.23 -9.83
N ILE A 272 3.92 -6.00 -8.72
CA ILE A 272 3.04 -4.82 -8.57
C ILE A 272 3.88 -3.55 -8.66
N GLY A 273 5.01 -3.47 -7.95
CA GLY A 273 5.94 -2.34 -8.05
C GLY A 273 6.42 -2.10 -9.48
N LEU A 274 6.73 -3.16 -10.23
CA LEU A 274 7.16 -3.06 -11.64
C LEU A 274 6.02 -2.59 -12.55
N LEU A 275 4.79 -3.05 -12.36
CA LEU A 275 3.61 -2.54 -13.05
C LEU A 275 3.49 -1.02 -12.86
N MET A 276 3.65 -0.55 -11.62
CA MET A 276 3.58 0.87 -11.30
C MET A 276 4.74 1.65 -11.94
N LEU A 277 5.95 1.12 -11.89
CA LEU A 277 7.14 1.69 -12.54
C LEU A 277 6.96 1.82 -14.06
N ARG A 278 6.29 0.86 -14.69
CA ARG A 278 5.99 0.86 -16.15
C ARG A 278 4.75 1.68 -16.51
N GLY A 279 4.26 2.52 -15.60
CA GLY A 279 3.10 3.39 -15.87
C GLY A 279 1.83 2.59 -16.18
N GLY A 280 1.64 1.45 -15.53
CA GLY A 280 0.47 0.59 -15.71
C GLY A 280 0.51 -0.34 -16.93
N LEU A 281 1.67 -0.43 -17.62
CA LEU A 281 1.91 -1.36 -18.73
C LEU A 281 2.56 -2.66 -18.23
N TRP A 282 2.07 -3.80 -18.73
CA TRP A 282 2.72 -5.10 -18.59
C TRP A 282 2.94 -5.72 -19.97
N GLY A 283 4.16 -5.67 -20.45
CA GLY A 283 4.43 -5.94 -21.85
C GLY A 283 3.70 -4.94 -22.76
N SER A 284 2.87 -5.45 -23.66
CA SER A 284 2.00 -4.63 -24.52
C SER A 284 0.62 -4.38 -23.94
N GLN A 285 0.28 -5.02 -22.80
CA GLN A 285 -1.03 -4.91 -22.19
C GLN A 285 -1.10 -3.70 -21.24
N ARG A 286 -2.07 -2.81 -21.46
CA ARG A 286 -2.43 -1.74 -20.54
C ARG A 286 -3.32 -2.31 -19.44
N ILE A 287 -2.82 -2.38 -18.21
CA ILE A 287 -3.58 -2.82 -17.03
C ILE A 287 -4.22 -1.62 -16.34
N LEU A 288 -3.47 -0.56 -16.17
CA LEU A 288 -3.87 0.68 -15.52
C LEU A 288 -3.47 1.87 -16.39
N SER A 289 -4.27 2.91 -16.48
CA SER A 289 -3.95 4.07 -17.30
C SER A 289 -2.72 4.84 -16.78
N SER A 290 -2.00 5.49 -17.70
CA SER A 290 -0.94 6.45 -17.34
C SER A 290 -1.53 7.63 -16.57
N ASP A 291 -2.72 8.07 -16.95
CA ASP A 291 -3.42 9.18 -16.32
C ASP A 291 -3.68 8.91 -14.83
N TRP A 292 -4.08 7.66 -14.48
CA TRP A 292 -4.20 7.28 -13.08
C TRP A 292 -2.87 7.30 -12.34
N ILE A 293 -1.80 6.78 -12.97
CA ILE A 293 -0.45 6.80 -12.37
C ILE A 293 0.02 8.23 -12.11
N GLU A 294 -0.30 9.17 -12.99
CA GLU A 294 0.00 10.59 -12.78
C GLU A 294 -0.86 11.20 -11.66
N LEU A 295 -2.17 10.95 -11.68
CA LEU A 295 -3.10 11.44 -10.65
C LEU A 295 -2.74 10.94 -9.25
N MET A 296 -2.44 9.64 -9.10
CA MET A 296 -2.12 9.09 -7.79
C MET A 296 -0.81 9.63 -7.20
N ARG A 297 0.07 10.17 -8.05
CA ARG A 297 1.34 10.80 -7.66
C ARG A 297 1.25 12.30 -7.46
N GLN A 298 0.06 12.91 -7.63
CA GLN A 298 -0.13 14.32 -7.30
C GLN A 298 -0.06 14.51 -5.78
N PRO A 299 0.86 15.35 -5.28
CA PRO A 299 0.97 15.59 -3.85
C PRO A 299 -0.31 16.21 -3.28
N CYS A 300 -0.77 15.68 -2.16
CA CYS A 300 -1.85 16.30 -1.39
C CYS A 300 -1.41 17.67 -0.87
N PRO A 301 -2.15 18.75 -1.10
CA PRO A 301 -1.78 20.07 -0.61
C PRO A 301 -1.59 20.14 0.91
N LEU A 302 -2.33 19.33 1.67
CA LEU A 302 -2.23 19.25 3.13
C LEU A 302 -1.11 18.34 3.62
N ASN A 303 -0.61 17.44 2.77
CA ASN A 303 0.52 16.56 3.03
C ASN A 303 1.26 16.21 1.74
N PRO A 304 2.28 16.98 1.33
CA PRO A 304 3.02 16.75 0.07
C PRO A 304 3.72 15.39 -0.03
N GLN A 305 3.88 14.68 1.09
CA GLN A 305 4.41 13.30 1.11
C GLN A 305 3.38 12.24 0.77
N TYR A 306 2.13 12.60 0.41
CA TYR A 306 1.05 11.65 0.19
C TYR A 306 0.25 11.99 -1.08
N GLY A 307 0.00 10.97 -1.89
CA GLY A 307 -0.88 11.02 -3.05
C GLY A 307 -2.13 10.16 -2.81
N TYR A 308 -2.61 9.44 -3.83
CA TYR A 308 -3.73 8.52 -3.67
C TYR A 308 -3.28 7.18 -3.08
N LEU A 309 -3.21 7.12 -1.74
CA LEU A 309 -2.78 5.96 -0.95
C LEU A 309 -1.35 5.48 -1.26
N TRP A 310 -0.54 6.33 -1.83
CA TRP A 310 0.88 6.16 -2.03
C TRP A 310 1.66 7.24 -1.30
N TRP A 311 2.77 6.88 -0.69
CA TRP A 311 3.73 7.82 -0.11
C TRP A 311 4.64 8.37 -1.21
N LEU A 312 4.89 9.67 -1.18
CA LEU A 312 5.67 10.38 -2.18
C LEU A 312 6.95 10.94 -1.54
N ASN A 313 8.05 10.95 -2.29
CA ASN A 313 9.31 11.52 -1.83
C ASN A 313 9.47 13.00 -2.21
N THR A 314 8.38 13.75 -2.22
CA THR A 314 8.38 15.17 -2.56
C THR A 314 9.47 15.89 -1.75
N ASP A 315 10.34 16.62 -2.45
CA ASP A 315 11.49 17.33 -1.86
C ASP A 315 12.45 16.43 -1.06
N ARG A 316 12.46 15.12 -1.32
CA ARG A 316 13.22 14.11 -0.57
C ARG A 316 12.96 14.14 0.94
N SER A 317 11.78 14.59 1.33
CA SER A 317 11.44 14.81 2.73
C SER A 317 11.11 13.52 3.50
N LEU A 318 10.71 12.45 2.78
CA LEU A 318 10.42 11.15 3.40
C LEU A 318 11.68 10.29 3.53
N PHE A 319 12.44 10.18 2.43
CA PHE A 319 13.70 9.44 2.36
C PHE A 319 14.75 10.27 1.60
N PRO A 320 15.64 10.97 2.32
CA PRO A 320 16.63 11.88 1.71
C PRO A 320 17.56 11.21 0.70
N SER A 321 17.81 9.91 0.86
CA SER A 321 18.72 9.14 0.00
C SER A 321 18.08 8.61 -1.27
N ALA A 322 16.74 8.62 -1.39
CA ALA A 322 16.02 8.25 -2.61
C ALA A 322 15.77 9.47 -3.50
N PRO A 323 15.65 9.31 -4.83
CA PRO A 323 15.24 10.39 -5.73
C PRO A 323 13.90 11.03 -5.36
N ALA A 324 13.72 12.31 -5.67
CA ALA A 324 12.49 13.04 -5.37
C ALA A 324 11.26 12.48 -6.10
N GLY A 325 11.46 11.90 -7.29
CA GLY A 325 10.40 11.24 -8.07
C GLY A 325 9.99 9.85 -7.56
N SER A 326 10.67 9.33 -6.52
CA SER A 326 10.33 8.04 -5.92
C SER A 326 8.98 8.07 -5.20
N TYR A 327 8.29 6.91 -5.19
CA TYR A 327 7.07 6.73 -4.42
C TYR A 327 7.02 5.33 -3.82
N PHE A 328 6.20 5.17 -2.77
CA PHE A 328 6.30 4.01 -1.91
C PHE A 328 4.93 3.50 -1.49
N ALA A 329 4.78 2.16 -1.46
CA ALA A 329 3.77 1.50 -0.66
C ALA A 329 4.42 1.05 0.64
N THR A 330 3.98 1.56 1.79
CA THR A 330 4.60 1.24 3.09
C THR A 330 3.63 0.53 4.02
N GLY A 331 4.15 -0.38 4.83
CA GLY A 331 3.39 -1.08 5.86
C GLY A 331 4.15 -1.16 7.18
N ALA A 332 3.41 -1.32 8.26
CA ALA A 332 3.97 -1.50 9.59
C ALA A 332 4.92 -2.71 9.62
N GLY A 333 5.83 -2.74 10.60
CA GLY A 333 6.85 -3.78 10.69
C GLY A 333 7.98 -3.68 9.66
N GLY A 334 8.07 -2.55 8.92
CA GLY A 334 9.13 -2.33 7.97
C GLY A 334 8.87 -2.85 6.55
N ASN A 335 7.61 -3.17 6.22
CA ASN A 335 7.25 -3.57 4.88
C ASN A 335 7.24 -2.38 3.92
N LEU A 336 7.87 -2.53 2.75
CA LEU A 336 8.03 -1.46 1.79
C LEU A 336 8.09 -2.00 0.35
N THR A 337 7.42 -1.32 -0.57
CA THR A 337 7.73 -1.35 -2.01
C THR A 337 8.19 0.04 -2.39
N TRP A 338 9.43 0.18 -2.81
CA TRP A 338 10.00 1.40 -3.37
C TRP A 338 9.98 1.33 -4.89
N VAL A 339 9.41 2.35 -5.51
CA VAL A 339 9.41 2.54 -6.96
C VAL A 339 10.21 3.79 -7.27
N ASP A 340 11.28 3.64 -8.04
CA ASP A 340 12.17 4.71 -8.49
C ASP A 340 12.15 4.83 -10.02
N PRO A 341 11.34 5.74 -10.56
CA PRO A 341 11.26 5.94 -12.01
C PRO A 341 12.51 6.56 -12.62
N GLU A 342 13.29 7.32 -11.83
CA GLU A 342 14.48 8.00 -12.31
C GLU A 342 15.58 7.00 -12.68
N ASN A 343 15.74 5.96 -11.87
CA ASN A 343 16.75 4.95 -12.04
C ASN A 343 16.23 3.61 -12.57
N ASP A 344 14.95 3.50 -12.93
CA ASP A 344 14.32 2.24 -13.34
C ASP A 344 14.53 1.11 -12.30
N ILE A 345 14.29 1.42 -11.03
CA ILE A 345 14.48 0.50 -9.90
C ILE A 345 13.12 0.24 -9.20
N VAL A 346 12.92 -1.02 -8.82
CA VAL A 346 11.95 -1.41 -7.79
C VAL A 346 12.69 -2.16 -6.70
N ALA A 347 12.45 -1.81 -5.44
CA ALA A 347 12.92 -2.63 -4.33
C ALA A 347 11.77 -3.01 -3.40
N VAL A 348 11.76 -4.26 -2.96
CA VAL A 348 10.85 -4.75 -1.93
C VAL A 348 11.65 -5.10 -0.70
N LEU A 349 11.24 -4.54 0.43
CA LEU A 349 11.79 -4.81 1.75
C LEU A 349 10.70 -5.39 2.64
N ARG A 350 10.97 -6.52 3.23
CA ARG A 350 10.10 -7.15 4.22
C ARG A 350 10.82 -7.22 5.55
N TRP A 351 10.15 -6.74 6.58
CA TRP A 351 10.60 -6.81 7.98
C TRP A 351 11.95 -6.14 8.26
N ILE A 352 12.27 -5.07 7.53
CA ILE A 352 13.41 -4.22 7.85
C ILE A 352 13.06 -3.25 8.99
N ASP A 353 14.03 -2.91 9.83
CA ASP A 353 13.85 -1.80 10.77
C ASP A 353 13.48 -0.52 10.01
N PRO A 354 12.36 0.14 10.34
CA PRO A 354 11.97 1.39 9.70
C PRO A 354 13.06 2.47 9.70
N ALA A 355 13.90 2.52 10.75
CA ALA A 355 15.01 3.46 10.84
C ALA A 355 16.14 3.15 9.83
N ALA A 356 16.25 1.92 9.37
CA ALA A 356 17.28 1.48 8.43
C ALA A 356 16.92 1.70 6.95
N ARG A 357 15.67 2.07 6.63
CA ARG A 357 15.20 2.18 5.23
C ARG A 357 16.01 3.18 4.41
N ASP A 358 16.28 4.36 4.93
CA ASP A 358 17.03 5.39 4.20
C ASP A 358 18.50 4.96 3.99
N GLY A 359 19.10 4.24 4.96
CA GLY A 359 20.41 3.63 4.81
C GLY A 359 20.49 2.62 3.67
N PHE A 360 19.46 1.80 3.53
CA PHE A 360 19.32 0.88 2.38
C PHE A 360 19.22 1.65 1.06
N MET A 361 18.36 2.68 1.01
CA MET A 361 18.20 3.50 -0.21
C MET A 361 19.47 4.22 -0.60
N ARG A 362 20.26 4.69 0.37
CA ARG A 362 21.56 5.31 0.14
C ARG A 362 22.54 4.35 -0.56
N LEU A 363 22.57 3.09 -0.14
CA LEU A 363 23.41 2.07 -0.77
C LEU A 363 22.97 1.79 -2.20
N VAL A 364 21.66 1.62 -2.43
CA VAL A 364 21.11 1.34 -3.76
C VAL A 364 21.28 2.53 -4.70
N SER A 365 20.97 3.74 -4.25
CA SER A 365 21.16 4.96 -5.06
C SER A 365 22.64 5.23 -5.36
N GLY A 366 23.53 4.93 -4.42
CA GLY A 366 24.97 5.04 -4.62
C GLY A 366 25.56 4.01 -5.59
N ALA A 367 24.82 2.95 -5.91
CA ALA A 367 25.24 1.96 -6.90
C ALA A 367 24.96 2.40 -8.35
N VAL A 368 24.13 3.40 -8.56
CA VAL A 368 23.81 3.90 -9.90
C VAL A 368 25.03 4.66 -10.43
N SER A 369 25.64 4.10 -11.46
CA SER A 369 26.79 4.76 -12.13
C SER A 369 26.30 6.05 -12.81
N ASN A 370 26.99 7.15 -12.54
CA ASN A 370 26.76 8.44 -13.19
C ASN A 370 27.09 8.39 -14.68
#